data_c0e4ad86a71ea8313055641d0e6bf42f
#
_entry.id   c0e4ad86a71ea8313055641d0e6bf42f
#
_cell.length_a   1.000
_cell.length_b   1.000
_cell.length_c   1.000
_cell.angle_alpha   90.00
_cell.angle_beta   90.00
_cell.angle_gamma   90.00
#
_symmetry.space_group_name_H-M   'P 1'
#
loop_
_entity.id
_entity.type
_entity.pdbx_description
1 polymer ?
#
loop_
_entity_poly.entity_id
_entity_poly.type
_entity_poly.pdbx_seq_one_letter_code
_entity_poly.pdbx_strand_id
1 'polypeptide(L)'
;IGSHSVADNLILNRYYKSPFSNRGIRQQKAIASYAKEMVEKFDIRTPSIETPSSSLSGGNKQKAIAAREFSHNARLLVASQPTRGIDVGSIEFVHQQLIKQRDQGLAVLLVSAELDEILSLSDRIGVIYRGQLIVTANAADLDRNRIGRIMTTGSDIT
;
A
#
# COMPACT_ATOMS: atom_id res chain seq x y z
N ILE A 1 6.03 7.56 10.90
CA ILE A 1 6.10 8.38 12.14
C ILE A 1 6.32 9.83 11.73
N GLY A 2 5.34 10.73 12.05
CA GLY A 2 5.33 12.12 11.57
C GLY A 2 6.57 12.95 11.93
N SER A 3 7.12 12.77 13.12
CA SER A 3 8.32 13.50 13.58
C SER A 3 9.63 13.01 12.97
N HIS A 4 9.63 11.80 12.40
CA HIS A 4 10.81 11.24 11.74
C HIS A 4 10.96 11.81 10.32
N SER A 5 12.21 11.86 9.83
CA SER A 5 12.50 12.25 8.46
C SER A 5 11.87 11.30 7.44
N VAL A 6 11.77 11.76 6.19
CA VAL A 6 11.37 10.89 5.07
C VAL A 6 12.31 9.69 4.98
N ALA A 7 13.62 9.92 5.09
CA ALA A 7 14.63 8.85 5.05
C ALA A 7 14.41 7.81 6.14
N ASP A 8 14.17 8.24 7.39
CA ASP A 8 13.92 7.32 8.50
C ASP A 8 12.63 6.52 8.31
N ASN A 9 11.57 7.15 7.79
CA ASN A 9 10.31 6.47 7.49
C ASN A 9 10.46 5.42 6.39
N LEU A 10 11.28 5.66 5.38
CA LEU A 10 11.53 4.72 4.28
C LEU A 10 12.26 3.44 4.72
N ILE A 11 13.06 3.51 5.79
CA ILE A 11 13.80 2.35 6.31
C ILE A 11 13.22 1.81 7.61
N LEU A 12 12.08 2.30 8.09
CA LEU A 12 11.55 2.08 9.44
C LEU A 12 11.45 0.61 9.84
N ASN A 13 11.12 -0.27 8.92
CA ASN A 13 10.99 -1.71 9.14
C ASN A 13 12.30 -2.49 8.89
N ARG A 14 13.40 -1.80 8.51
CA ARG A 14 14.70 -2.39 8.15
C ARG A 14 15.91 -1.65 8.72
N TYR A 15 15.70 -0.60 9.53
CA TYR A 15 16.77 0.25 10.04
C TYR A 15 17.90 -0.52 10.73
N TYR A 16 17.61 -1.70 11.29
CA TYR A 16 18.54 -2.57 12.01
C TYR A 16 19.27 -3.57 11.10
N LYS A 17 18.88 -3.70 9.83
CA LYS A 17 19.48 -4.63 8.87
C LYS A 17 20.53 -3.96 7.97
N SER A 18 21.44 -4.75 7.45
CA SER A 18 22.31 -4.31 6.34
C SER A 18 21.44 -3.92 5.13
N PRO A 19 21.77 -2.89 4.37
CA PRO A 19 22.95 -2.01 4.49
C PRO A 19 22.78 -0.82 5.45
N PHE A 20 21.62 -0.67 6.11
CA PHE A 20 21.28 0.51 6.92
C PHE A 20 21.93 0.50 8.31
N SER A 21 22.29 -0.68 8.80
CA SER A 21 22.99 -0.86 10.07
C SER A 21 24.13 -1.87 9.92
N ASN A 22 25.26 -1.57 10.58
CA ASN A 22 26.37 -2.48 10.72
C ASN A 22 26.75 -2.55 12.19
N ARG A 23 26.66 -3.73 12.81
CA ARG A 23 26.92 -3.96 14.25
C ARG A 23 26.19 -2.96 15.17
N GLY A 24 24.94 -2.62 14.86
CA GLY A 24 24.13 -1.66 15.62
C GLY A 24 24.40 -0.18 15.28
N ILE A 25 25.38 0.13 14.44
CA ILE A 25 25.72 1.49 14.04
C ILE A 25 25.02 1.83 12.73
N ARG A 26 24.24 2.90 12.72
CA ARG A 26 23.51 3.37 11.52
C ARG A 26 24.49 3.84 10.44
N GLN A 27 24.25 3.39 9.22
CA GLN A 27 25.04 3.71 8.04
C GLN A 27 24.39 4.88 7.26
N GLN A 28 24.65 6.13 7.69
CA GLN A 28 23.98 7.32 7.17
C GLN A 28 24.12 7.48 5.64
N LYS A 29 25.27 7.16 5.07
CA LYS A 29 25.48 7.23 3.60
C LYS A 29 24.58 6.25 2.86
N ALA A 30 24.46 5.03 3.34
CA ALA A 30 23.59 4.00 2.74
C ALA A 30 22.11 4.38 2.86
N ILE A 31 21.71 4.92 4.01
CA ILE A 31 20.35 5.40 4.26
C ILE A 31 20.03 6.56 3.30
N ALA A 32 20.89 7.55 3.18
CA ALA A 32 20.68 8.71 2.32
C ALA A 32 20.61 8.32 0.83
N SER A 33 21.50 7.42 0.38
CA SER A 33 21.47 6.92 -1.00
C SER A 33 20.17 6.20 -1.30
N TYR A 34 19.76 5.27 -0.44
CA TYR A 34 18.50 4.54 -0.57
C TYR A 34 17.27 5.47 -0.54
N ALA A 35 17.25 6.43 0.39
CA ALA A 35 16.13 7.36 0.50
C ALA A 35 15.98 8.23 -0.76
N LYS A 36 17.07 8.71 -1.35
CA LYS A 36 17.05 9.46 -2.61
C LYS A 36 16.50 8.61 -3.76
N GLU A 37 16.97 7.36 -3.88
CA GLU A 37 16.46 6.42 -4.88
C GLU A 37 14.96 6.19 -4.74
N MET A 38 14.46 5.97 -3.52
CA MET A 38 13.04 5.74 -3.26
C MET A 38 12.19 6.99 -3.50
N VAL A 39 12.69 8.17 -3.15
CA VAL A 39 12.02 9.45 -3.41
C VAL A 39 11.83 9.65 -4.91
N GLU A 40 12.83 9.37 -5.72
CA GLU A 40 12.77 9.45 -7.18
C GLU A 40 11.85 8.37 -7.76
N LYS A 41 12.08 7.10 -7.41
CA LYS A 41 11.33 5.95 -7.95
C LYS A 41 9.82 6.00 -7.69
N PHE A 42 9.43 6.57 -6.53
CA PHE A 42 8.03 6.67 -6.13
C PHE A 42 7.46 8.09 -6.28
N ASP A 43 8.18 9.00 -6.93
CA ASP A 43 7.77 10.40 -7.13
C ASP A 43 7.27 11.03 -5.82
N ILE A 44 8.04 10.91 -4.74
CA ILE A 44 7.71 11.51 -3.45
C ILE A 44 8.16 12.97 -3.48
N ARG A 45 7.22 13.89 -3.50
CA ARG A 45 7.53 15.33 -3.50
C ARG A 45 7.87 15.79 -2.10
N THR A 46 9.16 16.05 -1.88
CA THR A 46 9.72 16.54 -0.62
C THR A 46 10.88 17.50 -0.89
N PRO A 47 11.04 18.58 -0.10
CA PRO A 47 12.22 19.46 -0.22
C PRO A 47 13.54 18.73 0.02
N SER A 48 13.55 17.77 0.94
CA SER A 48 14.73 16.99 1.32
C SER A 48 14.32 15.66 1.93
N ILE A 49 15.22 14.67 1.92
CA ILE A 49 15.04 13.38 2.59
C ILE A 49 15.06 13.51 4.13
N GLU A 50 15.63 14.60 4.66
CA GLU A 50 15.64 14.94 6.08
C GLU A 50 14.35 15.64 6.55
N THR A 51 13.50 16.07 5.63
CA THR A 51 12.22 16.73 5.96
C THR A 51 11.36 15.81 6.83
N PRO A 52 10.77 16.31 7.95
CA PRO A 52 9.83 15.53 8.75
C PRO A 52 8.63 15.07 7.90
N SER A 53 8.26 13.81 8.01
CA SER A 53 7.16 13.27 7.18
C SER A 53 5.79 13.86 7.51
N SER A 54 5.63 14.52 8.68
CA SER A 54 4.42 15.27 9.03
C SER A 54 4.12 16.40 8.05
N SER A 55 5.15 17.03 7.46
CA SER A 55 5.01 18.15 6.52
C SER A 55 4.63 17.71 5.08
N LEU A 56 4.66 16.43 4.79
CA LEU A 56 4.22 15.91 3.50
C LEU A 56 2.69 15.99 3.35
N SER A 57 2.22 16.21 2.12
CA SER A 57 0.81 16.03 1.78
C SER A 57 0.36 14.58 2.02
N GLY A 58 -0.96 14.35 2.13
CA GLY A 58 -1.52 13.00 2.29
C GLY A 58 -1.05 12.03 1.22
N GLY A 59 -1.09 12.45 -0.04
CA GLY A 59 -0.61 11.65 -1.17
C GLY A 59 0.88 11.32 -1.10
N ASN A 60 1.74 12.29 -0.75
CA ASN A 60 3.17 12.02 -0.59
C ASN A 60 3.48 11.12 0.61
N LYS A 61 2.68 11.19 1.69
CA LYS A 61 2.76 10.22 2.79
C LYS A 61 2.45 8.80 2.33
N GLN A 62 1.39 8.63 1.51
CA GLN A 62 1.05 7.32 0.95
C GLN A 62 2.13 6.81 -0.02
N LYS A 63 2.68 7.67 -0.87
CA LYS A 63 3.82 7.32 -1.73
C LYS A 63 5.02 6.84 -0.91
N ALA A 64 5.33 7.50 0.22
CA ALA A 64 6.42 7.09 1.11
C ALA A 64 6.11 5.74 1.80
N ILE A 65 4.87 5.49 2.21
CA ILE A 65 4.43 4.20 2.74
C ILE A 65 4.56 3.11 1.66
N ALA A 66 4.04 3.37 0.46
CA ALA A 66 4.15 2.45 -0.67
C ALA A 66 5.62 2.13 -1.01
N ALA A 67 6.49 3.16 -1.05
CA ALA A 67 7.92 3.00 -1.27
C ALA A 67 8.56 2.09 -0.22
N ARG A 68 8.21 2.26 1.05
CA ARG A 68 8.71 1.41 2.13
C ARG A 68 8.23 -0.03 1.99
N GLU A 69 6.94 -0.24 1.76
CA GLU A 69 6.34 -1.59 1.78
C GLU A 69 6.62 -2.38 0.48
N PHE A 70 6.61 -1.71 -0.69
CA PHE A 70 6.85 -2.38 -1.98
C PHE A 70 8.33 -2.63 -2.30
N SER A 71 9.24 -2.04 -1.53
CA SER A 71 10.69 -2.25 -1.72
C SER A 71 11.22 -3.50 -0.98
N HIS A 72 10.31 -4.38 -0.52
CA HIS A 72 10.68 -5.64 0.11
C HIS A 72 10.56 -6.80 -0.86
N ASN A 73 11.44 -7.75 -0.70
CA ASN A 73 11.32 -9.04 -1.38
C ASN A 73 10.33 -9.93 -0.60
N ALA A 74 9.04 -9.54 -0.61
CA ALA A 74 7.95 -10.28 0.01
C ALA A 74 7.35 -11.28 -0.99
N ARG A 75 6.63 -12.28 -0.49
CA ARG A 75 5.81 -13.20 -1.31
C ARG A 75 4.33 -12.80 -1.30
N LEU A 76 3.93 -12.08 -0.29
CA LEU A 76 2.56 -11.59 -0.09
C LEU A 76 2.59 -10.14 0.35
N LEU A 77 1.76 -9.33 -0.27
CA LEU A 77 1.44 -7.97 0.14
C LEU A 77 0.01 -7.93 0.67
N VAL A 78 -0.18 -7.40 1.87
CA VAL A 78 -1.50 -7.11 2.43
C VAL A 78 -1.72 -5.61 2.40
N ALA A 79 -2.61 -5.15 1.52
CA ALA A 79 -2.98 -3.75 1.39
C ALA A 79 -4.37 -3.53 2.02
N SER A 80 -4.40 -2.90 3.19
CA SER A 80 -5.66 -2.60 3.90
C SER A 80 -6.01 -1.13 3.76
N GLN A 81 -7.14 -0.84 3.11
CA GLN A 81 -7.67 0.51 2.85
C GLN A 81 -6.59 1.45 2.25
N PRO A 82 -5.87 1.03 1.18
CA PRO A 82 -4.66 1.72 0.73
C PRO A 82 -4.94 3.11 0.16
N THR A 83 -6.16 3.37 -0.27
CA THR A 83 -6.56 4.65 -0.90
C THR A 83 -7.41 5.54 0.01
N ARG A 84 -7.65 5.12 1.24
CA ARG A 84 -8.52 5.86 2.15
C ARG A 84 -7.94 7.24 2.51
N GLY A 85 -8.72 8.29 2.22
CA GLY A 85 -8.38 9.67 2.63
C GLY A 85 -7.26 10.32 1.83
N ILE A 86 -6.98 9.85 0.60
CA ILE A 86 -6.03 10.45 -0.31
C ILE A 86 -6.73 11.03 -1.55
N ASP A 87 -6.03 11.91 -2.26
CA ASP A 87 -6.53 12.53 -3.49
C ASP A 87 -6.56 11.54 -4.67
N VAL A 88 -7.37 11.87 -5.70
CA VAL A 88 -7.61 11.01 -6.88
C VAL A 88 -6.32 10.62 -7.61
N GLY A 89 -5.38 11.56 -7.79
CA GLY A 89 -4.11 11.27 -8.45
C GLY A 89 -3.24 10.29 -7.66
N SER A 90 -3.30 10.37 -6.33
CA SER A 90 -2.62 9.44 -5.45
C SER A 90 -3.28 8.06 -5.42
N ILE A 91 -4.61 7.97 -5.58
CA ILE A 91 -5.35 6.71 -5.74
C ILE A 91 -4.81 5.95 -6.95
N GLU A 92 -4.79 6.60 -8.10
CA GLU A 92 -4.32 5.98 -9.34
C GLU A 92 -2.87 5.47 -9.21
N PHE A 93 -2.00 6.26 -8.59
CA PHE A 93 -0.63 5.83 -8.33
C PHE A 93 -0.57 4.56 -7.48
N VAL A 94 -1.34 4.48 -6.37
CA VAL A 94 -1.37 3.29 -5.51
C VAL A 94 -1.88 2.07 -6.28
N HIS A 95 -2.95 2.22 -7.07
CA HIS A 95 -3.48 1.14 -7.91
C HIS A 95 -2.44 0.61 -8.89
N GLN A 96 -1.75 1.50 -9.60
CA GLN A 96 -0.68 1.12 -10.53
C GLN A 96 0.45 0.38 -9.82
N GLN A 97 0.82 0.79 -8.60
CA GLN A 97 1.86 0.08 -7.84
C GLN A 97 1.39 -1.31 -7.40
N LEU A 98 0.14 -1.50 -6.97
CA LEU A 98 -0.43 -2.81 -6.63
C LEU A 98 -0.42 -3.76 -7.84
N ILE A 99 -0.88 -3.29 -8.99
CA ILE A 99 -0.86 -4.04 -10.25
C ILE A 99 0.57 -4.43 -10.62
N LYS A 100 1.51 -3.48 -10.54
CA LYS A 100 2.92 -3.74 -10.85
C LYS A 100 3.53 -4.81 -9.94
N GLN A 101 3.21 -4.82 -8.65
CA GLN A 101 3.68 -5.86 -7.74
C GLN A 101 3.09 -7.23 -8.10
N ARG A 102 1.79 -7.31 -8.41
CA ARG A 102 1.12 -8.52 -8.88
C ARG A 102 1.80 -9.05 -10.15
N ASP A 103 2.05 -8.20 -11.13
CA ASP A 103 2.65 -8.57 -12.41
C ASP A 103 4.10 -9.06 -12.27
N GLN A 104 4.77 -8.67 -11.18
CA GLN A 104 6.07 -9.18 -10.78
C GLN A 104 6.00 -10.52 -10.02
N GLY A 105 4.81 -11.11 -9.90
CA GLY A 105 4.58 -12.40 -9.26
C GLY A 105 4.31 -12.36 -7.76
N LEU A 106 4.05 -11.17 -7.20
CA LEU A 106 3.68 -11.03 -5.80
C LEU A 106 2.19 -11.34 -5.61
N ALA A 107 1.86 -12.17 -4.62
CA ALA A 107 0.46 -12.32 -4.20
C ALA A 107 0.00 -11.03 -3.50
N VAL A 108 -1.17 -10.50 -3.89
CA VAL A 108 -1.73 -9.28 -3.28
C VAL A 108 -3.07 -9.61 -2.64
N LEU A 109 -3.19 -9.34 -1.34
CA LEU A 109 -4.46 -9.35 -0.62
C LEU A 109 -4.88 -7.89 -0.40
N LEU A 110 -5.87 -7.46 -1.19
CA LEU A 110 -6.47 -6.14 -1.06
C LEU A 110 -7.69 -6.22 -0.13
N VAL A 111 -7.71 -5.41 0.91
CA VAL A 111 -8.88 -5.23 1.80
C VAL A 111 -9.36 -3.79 1.64
N SER A 112 -10.56 -3.60 1.12
CA SER A 112 -11.13 -2.28 0.89
C SER A 112 -12.64 -2.28 1.07
N ALA A 113 -13.20 -1.14 1.48
CA ALA A 113 -14.64 -0.87 1.47
C ALA A 113 -15.09 -0.20 0.16
N GLU A 114 -14.14 0.24 -0.67
CA GLU A 114 -14.41 0.90 -1.94
C GLU A 114 -14.67 -0.13 -3.04
N LEU A 115 -15.93 -0.26 -3.47
CA LEU A 115 -16.34 -1.27 -4.45
C LEU A 115 -15.61 -1.12 -5.79
N ASP A 116 -15.39 0.12 -6.23
CA ASP A 116 -14.72 0.39 -7.49
C ASP A 116 -13.26 -0.06 -7.47
N GLU A 117 -12.58 0.12 -6.34
CA GLU A 117 -11.22 -0.37 -6.11
C GLU A 117 -11.17 -1.90 -6.20
N ILE A 118 -12.05 -2.59 -5.48
CA ILE A 118 -12.12 -4.06 -5.46
C ILE A 118 -12.43 -4.62 -6.85
N LEU A 119 -13.45 -4.09 -7.53
CA LEU A 119 -13.88 -4.56 -8.84
C LEU A 119 -12.83 -4.33 -9.93
N SER A 120 -12.07 -3.23 -9.85
CA SER A 120 -11.07 -2.87 -10.87
C SER A 120 -9.74 -3.60 -10.71
N LEU A 121 -9.37 -4.02 -9.50
CA LEU A 121 -8.04 -4.54 -9.20
C LEU A 121 -8.00 -6.04 -8.91
N SER A 122 -9.13 -6.66 -8.56
CA SER A 122 -9.12 -8.03 -8.04
C SER A 122 -9.45 -9.05 -9.12
N ASP A 123 -8.74 -10.18 -9.11
CA ASP A 123 -9.09 -11.37 -9.89
C ASP A 123 -10.17 -12.19 -9.18
N ARG A 124 -10.11 -12.24 -7.84
CA ARG A 124 -11.07 -12.92 -6.97
C ARG A 124 -11.51 -11.99 -5.86
N ILE A 125 -12.79 -12.07 -5.49
CA ILE A 125 -13.38 -11.22 -4.46
C ILE A 125 -14.00 -12.11 -3.37
N GLY A 126 -13.67 -11.79 -2.11
CA GLY A 126 -14.32 -12.32 -0.94
C GLY A 126 -15.10 -11.22 -0.22
N VAL A 127 -16.36 -11.45 0.11
CA VAL A 127 -17.19 -10.48 0.83
C VAL A 127 -17.39 -10.94 2.28
N ILE A 128 -17.03 -10.07 3.21
CA ILE A 128 -17.13 -10.32 4.65
C ILE A 128 -18.31 -9.54 5.23
N TYR A 129 -19.14 -10.22 6.02
CA TYR A 129 -20.18 -9.60 6.81
C TYR A 129 -20.17 -10.14 8.24
N ARG A 130 -20.12 -9.23 9.23
CA ARG A 130 -20.08 -9.57 10.67
C ARG A 130 -19.03 -10.63 11.03
N GLY A 131 -17.84 -10.54 10.43
CA GLY A 131 -16.73 -11.47 10.70
C GLY A 131 -16.80 -12.81 9.98
N GLN A 132 -17.80 -13.03 9.12
CA GLN A 132 -17.94 -14.25 8.32
C GLN A 132 -17.70 -13.94 6.84
N LEU A 133 -16.97 -14.82 6.17
CA LEU A 133 -16.81 -14.79 4.71
C LEU A 133 -18.06 -15.39 4.06
N ILE A 134 -18.89 -14.55 3.48
CA ILE A 134 -20.20 -14.95 2.93
C ILE A 134 -20.06 -15.55 1.54
N VAL A 135 -19.25 -14.93 0.68
CA VAL A 135 -19.03 -15.39 -0.69
C VAL A 135 -17.56 -15.23 -1.06
N THR A 136 -17.07 -16.13 -1.90
CA THR A 136 -15.80 -16.00 -2.63
C THR A 136 -16.03 -16.44 -4.06
N ALA A 137 -15.77 -15.55 -5.02
CA ALA A 137 -15.97 -15.81 -6.44
C ALA A 137 -14.92 -15.08 -7.29
N ASN A 138 -14.84 -15.39 -8.59
CA ASN A 138 -14.06 -14.57 -9.52
C ASN A 138 -14.73 -13.19 -9.65
N ALA A 139 -13.95 -12.15 -9.86
CA ALA A 139 -14.47 -10.80 -10.00
C ALA A 139 -15.49 -10.68 -11.15
N ALA A 140 -15.28 -11.43 -12.23
CA ALA A 140 -16.20 -11.47 -13.38
C ALA A 140 -17.60 -12.04 -13.06
N ASP A 141 -17.73 -12.80 -11.97
CA ASP A 141 -18.99 -13.46 -11.55
C ASP A 141 -19.78 -12.60 -10.54
N LEU A 142 -19.24 -11.44 -10.15
CA LEU A 142 -19.82 -10.55 -9.15
C LEU A 142 -20.03 -9.15 -9.73
N ASP A 143 -21.23 -8.62 -9.55
CA ASP A 143 -21.53 -7.23 -9.87
C ASP A 143 -21.57 -6.35 -8.60
N ARG A 144 -21.51 -5.02 -8.82
CA ARG A 144 -21.53 -4.02 -7.77
C ARG A 144 -22.74 -4.15 -6.83
N ASN A 145 -23.92 -4.43 -7.39
CA ASN A 145 -25.18 -4.49 -6.62
C ASN A 145 -25.20 -5.72 -5.72
N ARG A 146 -24.73 -6.86 -6.23
CA ARG A 146 -24.64 -8.10 -5.47
C ARG A 146 -23.65 -7.95 -4.31
N ILE A 147 -22.44 -7.44 -4.57
CA ILE A 147 -21.45 -7.17 -3.52
C ILE A 147 -22.01 -6.21 -2.48
N GLY A 148 -22.56 -5.06 -2.89
CA GLY A 148 -23.11 -4.05 -1.98
C GLY A 148 -24.24 -4.61 -1.11
N ARG A 149 -25.10 -5.45 -1.66
CA ARG A 149 -26.16 -6.13 -0.92
C ARG A 149 -25.59 -7.09 0.13
N ILE A 150 -24.64 -7.94 -0.24
CA ILE A 150 -24.01 -8.87 0.71
C ILE A 150 -23.31 -8.11 1.83
N MET A 151 -22.58 -7.02 1.52
CA MET A 151 -21.90 -6.19 2.51
C MET A 151 -22.86 -5.56 3.53
N THR A 152 -24.12 -5.30 3.15
CA THR A 152 -25.11 -4.64 4.01
C THR A 152 -26.04 -5.62 4.73
N THR A 153 -26.43 -6.71 4.09
CA THR A 153 -27.42 -7.64 4.61
C THR A 153 -26.85 -8.98 5.08
N GLY A 154 -25.66 -9.34 4.60
CA GLY A 154 -25.07 -10.66 4.82
C GLY A 154 -25.74 -11.78 4.02
N SER A 155 -26.61 -11.44 3.08
CA SER A 155 -27.36 -12.42 2.26
C SER A 155 -26.92 -12.37 0.81
N ASP A 156 -26.58 -13.52 0.25
CA ASP A 156 -26.31 -13.71 -1.18
C ASP A 156 -27.57 -14.30 -1.87
N ILE A 157 -28.73 -13.66 -1.66
CA ILE A 157 -29.97 -14.07 -2.31
C ILE A 157 -30.02 -13.39 -3.67
N THR A 158 -30.07 -14.17 -4.70
CA THR A 158 -30.32 -13.78 -6.11
C THR A 158 -31.70 -13.18 -6.28
#